data_50acabd79d5abd2ffdb66bc7e0b67bc1
#
_entry.id   50acabd79d5abd2ffdb66bc7e0b67bc1
#
_cell.length_a   1.000
_cell.length_b   1.000
_cell.length_c   1.000
_cell.angle_alpha   90.00
_cell.angle_beta   90.00
_cell.angle_gamma   90.00
#
_symmetry.space_group_name_H-M   'P 1'
#
loop_
_entity.id
_entity.type
_entity.pdbx_description
1 polymer ?
#
loop_
_entity_poly.entity_id
_entity_poly.type
_entity_poly.pdbx_seq_one_letter_code
_entity_poly.pdbx_strand_id
1 'polypeptide(L)'
;ENETRVNLPGEVPLSIFTSDMWDEYTARCIGCGRCNYVCPTCTCYTMQDVYYTDNGKVGERRRVNASCMVDGYTNVAGGGEYRKKHGDRMRFKTMHKIYDFRKRFGYNMCVGCGRCDTVCPEYISFSNIINKVTAKVEEVQNEN
;
A
#
# COMPACT_ATOMS: atom_id res chain seq x y z
N GLU A 1 -21.19 11.99 -14.10
CA GLU A 1 -19.88 11.61 -14.63
C GLU A 1 -18.82 11.70 -13.54
N ASN A 2 -17.83 10.80 -13.56
CA ASN A 2 -16.72 10.84 -12.61
C ASN A 2 -15.79 12.02 -12.94
N GLU A 3 -15.54 12.88 -12.00
CA GLU A 3 -14.59 14.00 -12.14
C GLU A 3 -13.14 13.51 -12.17
N THR A 4 -12.85 12.43 -11.43
CA THR A 4 -11.50 11.84 -11.37
C THR A 4 -11.33 10.74 -12.38
N ARG A 5 -10.38 10.92 -13.29
CA ARG A 5 -9.98 9.90 -14.26
C ARG A 5 -8.69 9.21 -13.83
N VAL A 6 -8.66 7.89 -13.97
CA VAL A 6 -7.49 7.07 -13.64
C VAL A 6 -7.07 6.29 -14.87
N ASN A 7 -5.84 6.50 -15.30
CA ASN A 7 -5.20 5.73 -16.36
C ASN A 7 -4.41 4.60 -15.72
N LEU A 8 -4.81 3.37 -16.01
CA LEU A 8 -4.13 2.19 -15.49
C LEU A 8 -2.97 1.81 -16.42
N PRO A 9 -1.79 1.52 -15.88
CA PRO A 9 -0.67 1.06 -16.71
C PRO A 9 -0.97 -0.31 -17.31
N GLY A 10 -0.44 -0.57 -18.48
CA GLY A 10 -0.45 -1.89 -19.11
C GLY A 10 0.51 -2.85 -18.40
N GLU A 11 1.64 -3.13 -19.03
CA GLU A 11 2.76 -3.81 -18.38
C GLU A 11 3.64 -2.82 -17.62
N VAL A 12 4.01 -3.18 -16.40
CA VAL A 12 4.83 -2.32 -15.54
C VAL A 12 6.25 -2.91 -15.48
N PRO A 13 7.27 -2.20 -16.01
CA PRO A 13 8.64 -2.64 -15.93
C PRO A 13 9.17 -2.59 -14.50
N LEU A 14 10.10 -3.47 -14.16
CA LEU A 14 10.68 -3.56 -12.81
C LEU A 14 11.42 -2.28 -12.39
N SER A 15 11.90 -1.47 -13.35
CA SER A 15 12.55 -0.18 -13.08
C SER A 15 11.66 0.80 -12.32
N ILE A 16 10.33 0.69 -12.44
CA ILE A 16 9.37 1.51 -11.68
C ILE A 16 9.52 1.29 -10.17
N PHE A 17 9.88 0.09 -9.74
CA PHE A 17 10.06 -0.23 -8.31
C PHE A 17 11.26 0.48 -7.68
N THR A 18 12.25 0.86 -8.48
CA THR A 18 13.45 1.58 -8.04
C THR A 18 13.45 3.06 -8.45
N SER A 19 12.35 3.54 -9.03
CA SER A 19 12.21 4.93 -9.45
C SER A 19 12.22 5.90 -8.27
N ASP A 20 12.78 7.07 -8.48
CA ASP A 20 12.81 8.21 -7.56
C ASP A 20 11.42 8.83 -7.29
N MET A 21 10.43 8.53 -8.12
CA MET A 21 9.05 9.00 -7.93
C MET A 21 8.48 8.68 -6.54
N TRP A 22 9.02 7.66 -5.86
CA TRP A 22 8.58 7.26 -4.52
C TRP A 22 9.13 8.13 -3.39
N ASP A 23 10.18 8.92 -3.64
CA ASP A 23 10.80 9.78 -2.64
C ASP A 23 9.87 10.93 -2.21
N GLU A 24 9.01 11.42 -3.11
CA GLU A 24 7.95 12.38 -2.75
C GLU A 24 7.11 11.88 -1.58
N TYR A 25 6.76 10.60 -1.60
CA TYR A 25 5.91 10.00 -0.55
C TYR A 25 6.68 9.67 0.73
N THR A 26 8.01 9.58 0.66
CA THR A 26 8.85 9.50 1.86
C THR A 26 8.74 10.79 2.67
N ALA A 27 8.71 11.94 2.01
CA ALA A 27 8.61 13.24 2.65
C ALA A 27 7.18 13.58 3.11
N ARG A 28 6.15 13.21 2.32
CA ARG A 28 4.76 13.62 2.54
C ARG A 28 3.97 12.68 3.44
N CYS A 29 4.19 11.37 3.34
CA CYS A 29 3.39 10.39 4.06
C CYS A 29 3.83 10.27 5.52
N ILE A 30 2.90 10.43 6.44
CA ILE A 30 3.13 10.31 7.89
C ILE A 30 2.94 8.88 8.44
N GLY A 31 2.71 7.89 7.58
CA GLY A 31 2.59 6.49 8.00
C GLY A 31 1.35 6.16 8.84
N CYS A 32 0.31 6.98 8.86
CA CYS A 32 -0.87 6.81 9.72
C CYS A 32 -1.74 5.59 9.40
N GLY A 33 -1.58 4.96 8.24
CA GLY A 33 -2.29 3.74 7.84
C GLY A 33 -3.76 3.89 7.46
N ARG A 34 -4.39 5.05 7.64
CA ARG A 34 -5.83 5.27 7.40
C ARG A 34 -6.28 4.81 6.02
N CYS A 35 -5.48 5.09 4.99
CA CYS A 35 -5.78 4.70 3.61
C CYS A 35 -5.94 3.18 3.40
N ASN A 36 -5.34 2.35 4.25
CA ASN A 36 -5.53 0.91 4.22
C ASN A 36 -6.71 0.47 5.09
N TYR A 37 -6.90 1.10 6.25
CA TYR A 37 -8.01 0.75 7.16
C TYR A 37 -9.39 1.01 6.54
N VAL A 38 -9.52 2.03 5.67
CA VAL A 38 -10.79 2.31 4.98
C VAL A 38 -10.93 1.58 3.63
N CYS A 39 -9.88 0.92 3.17
CA CYS A 39 -9.89 0.28 1.87
C CYS A 39 -10.66 -1.05 1.91
N PRO A 40 -11.75 -1.21 1.11
CA PRO A 40 -12.58 -2.40 1.15
C PRO A 40 -11.87 -3.65 0.65
N THR A 41 -10.80 -3.49 -0.12
CA THR A 41 -10.02 -4.61 -0.68
C THR A 41 -8.70 -4.84 0.05
N CYS A 42 -8.43 -4.14 1.16
CA CYS A 42 -7.21 -4.35 1.93
C CYS A 42 -7.30 -5.65 2.73
N THR A 43 -6.29 -6.50 2.60
CA THR A 43 -6.20 -7.78 3.29
C THR A 43 -5.08 -7.82 4.34
N CYS A 44 -4.47 -6.67 4.65
CA CYS A 44 -3.44 -6.58 5.68
C CYS A 44 -4.00 -6.94 7.04
N TYR A 45 -3.32 -7.81 7.76
CA TYR A 45 -3.69 -8.23 9.11
C TYR A 45 -2.46 -8.45 9.98
N THR A 46 -2.69 -8.46 11.27
CA THR A 46 -1.74 -8.95 12.28
C THR A 46 -2.44 -9.91 13.23
N MET A 47 -1.66 -10.63 14.01
CA MET A 47 -2.18 -11.52 15.04
C MET A 47 -2.02 -10.85 16.39
N GLN A 48 -3.08 -10.87 17.19
CA GLN A 48 -3.11 -10.35 18.56
C GLN A 48 -3.43 -11.48 19.53
N ASP A 49 -2.57 -11.67 20.52
CA ASP A 49 -2.80 -12.62 21.60
C ASP A 49 -3.56 -11.92 22.74
N VAL A 50 -4.69 -12.48 23.11
CA VAL A 50 -5.55 -12.00 24.22
C VAL A 50 -5.57 -13.08 25.27
N TYR A 51 -5.04 -12.79 26.45
CA TYR A 51 -5.03 -13.72 27.58
C TYR A 51 -6.23 -13.46 28.51
N TYR A 52 -6.91 -14.51 28.91
CA TYR A 52 -8.07 -14.45 29.81
C TYR A 52 -7.71 -14.58 31.28
N THR A 53 -6.47 -15.02 31.56
CA THR A 53 -5.95 -15.22 32.91
C THR A 53 -4.59 -14.58 33.05
N ASP A 54 -4.28 -14.08 34.23
CA ASP A 54 -3.00 -13.39 34.54
C ASP A 54 -1.77 -14.30 34.36
N ASN A 55 -1.97 -15.63 34.48
CA ASN A 55 -0.90 -16.61 34.29
C ASN A 55 -0.58 -16.93 32.82
N GLY A 56 -1.31 -16.33 31.88
CA GLY A 56 -1.09 -16.50 30.44
C GLY A 56 -1.37 -17.91 29.89
N LYS A 57 -1.99 -18.80 30.66
CA LYS A 57 -2.20 -20.20 30.25
C LYS A 57 -3.45 -20.40 29.40
N VAL A 58 -4.39 -19.48 29.45
CA VAL A 58 -5.65 -19.53 28.71
C VAL A 58 -5.84 -18.24 27.97
N GLY A 59 -6.07 -18.34 26.67
CA GLY A 59 -6.25 -17.17 25.82
C GLY A 59 -6.66 -17.55 24.41
N GLU A 60 -6.73 -16.57 23.56
CA GLU A 60 -7.01 -16.73 22.13
C GLU A 60 -6.03 -15.89 21.30
N ARG A 61 -5.83 -16.31 20.07
CA ARG A 61 -5.10 -15.54 19.06
C ARG A 61 -6.08 -15.02 18.02
N ARG A 62 -6.21 -13.71 17.96
CA ARG A 62 -7.12 -13.02 17.03
C ARG A 62 -6.38 -12.50 15.82
N ARG A 63 -6.98 -12.71 14.65
CA ARG A 63 -6.61 -12.00 13.44
C ARG A 63 -7.31 -10.64 13.46
N VAL A 64 -6.53 -9.57 13.51
CA VAL A 64 -7.03 -8.19 13.53
C VAL A 64 -6.58 -7.42 12.31
N ASN A 65 -7.38 -6.45 11.87
CA ASN A 65 -7.03 -5.60 10.74
C ASN A 65 -5.76 -4.81 11.04
N ALA A 66 -4.90 -4.67 10.04
CA ALA A 66 -3.63 -3.97 10.14
C ALA A 66 -3.34 -3.16 8.87
N SER A 67 -2.25 -2.44 8.85
CA SER A 67 -1.86 -1.64 7.70
C SER A 67 -0.36 -1.77 7.40
N CYS A 68 -0.03 -2.11 6.17
CA CYS A 68 1.35 -2.11 5.69
C CYS A 68 1.99 -0.71 5.63
N MET A 69 1.22 0.34 5.89
CA MET A 69 1.69 1.72 5.93
C MET A 69 2.21 2.15 7.30
N VAL A 70 1.84 1.44 8.38
CA VAL A 70 2.27 1.79 9.74
C VAL A 70 3.63 1.19 10.07
N ASP A 71 4.32 1.84 11.01
CA ASP A 71 5.60 1.36 11.54
C ASP A 71 5.44 -0.01 12.20
N GLY A 72 6.46 -0.83 12.11
CA GLY A 72 6.49 -2.14 12.74
C GLY A 72 5.73 -3.25 12.00
N TYR A 73 4.87 -2.94 11.02
CA TYR A 73 4.11 -3.98 10.30
C TYR A 73 5.00 -5.02 9.59
N THR A 74 6.17 -4.61 9.13
CA THR A 74 7.13 -5.50 8.44
C THR A 74 8.31 -5.90 9.30
N ASN A 75 8.22 -5.71 10.62
CA ASN A 75 9.24 -6.18 11.54
C ASN A 75 9.24 -7.71 11.60
N VAL A 76 10.43 -8.27 11.64
CA VAL A 76 10.64 -9.72 11.71
C VAL A 76 11.40 -10.09 12.96
N ALA A 77 11.30 -11.36 13.36
CA ALA A 77 12.08 -11.90 14.47
C ALA A 77 13.59 -11.65 14.24
N GLY A 78 14.31 -11.30 15.29
CA GLY A 78 15.73 -10.93 15.18
C GLY A 78 15.99 -9.45 14.91
N GLY A 79 14.95 -8.59 14.93
CA GLY A 79 15.08 -7.12 14.83
C GLY A 79 15.23 -6.58 13.41
N GLY A 80 15.01 -7.40 12.39
CA GLY A 80 14.98 -6.94 11.00
C GLY A 80 13.70 -6.16 10.69
N GLU A 81 13.82 -5.15 9.83
CA GLU A 81 12.70 -4.35 9.35
C GLU A 81 12.83 -4.12 7.84
N TYR A 82 11.75 -4.40 7.13
CA TYR A 82 11.63 -4.11 5.70
C TYR A 82 10.79 -2.84 5.49
N ARG A 83 11.05 -2.14 4.38
CA ARG A 83 10.29 -0.94 4.00
C ARG A 83 10.24 0.12 5.11
N LYS A 84 11.41 0.58 5.52
CA LYS A 84 11.57 1.61 6.57
C LYS A 84 11.02 2.96 6.16
N LYS A 85 11.25 3.37 4.90
CA LYS A 85 10.78 4.64 4.37
C LYS A 85 9.29 4.57 4.02
N HIS A 86 8.56 5.64 4.26
CA HIS A 86 7.13 5.75 3.89
C HIS A 86 6.92 5.64 2.38
N GLY A 87 7.85 6.14 1.56
CA GLY A 87 7.83 5.96 0.10
C GLY A 87 7.88 4.48 -0.31
N ASP A 88 8.70 3.66 0.35
CA ASP A 88 8.76 2.22 0.10
C ASP A 88 7.43 1.52 0.43
N ARG A 89 6.76 1.96 1.49
CA ARG A 89 5.44 1.45 1.88
C ARG A 89 4.37 1.88 0.88
N MET A 90 4.43 3.14 0.42
CA MET A 90 3.51 3.65 -0.61
C MET A 90 3.71 2.91 -1.93
N ARG A 91 4.95 2.69 -2.36
CA ARG A 91 5.29 1.84 -3.50
C ARG A 91 4.67 0.46 -3.36
N PHE A 92 4.91 -0.22 -2.24
CA PHE A 92 4.36 -1.55 -2.00
C PHE A 92 2.83 -1.56 -2.06
N LYS A 93 2.15 -0.63 -1.38
CA LYS A 93 0.69 -0.50 -1.42
C LYS A 93 0.18 -0.33 -2.85
N THR A 94 0.81 0.57 -3.61
CA THR A 94 0.39 0.89 -4.98
C THR A 94 0.60 -0.30 -5.90
N MET A 95 1.83 -0.82 -5.94
CA MET A 95 2.18 -1.93 -6.84
C MET A 95 1.42 -3.21 -6.48
N HIS A 96 1.16 -3.46 -5.19
CA HIS A 96 0.33 -4.58 -4.78
C HIS A 96 -1.08 -4.51 -5.39
N LYS A 97 -1.67 -3.31 -5.47
CA LYS A 97 -3.05 -3.12 -5.96
C LYS A 97 -3.19 -3.12 -7.48
N ILE A 98 -2.18 -2.64 -8.21
CA ILE A 98 -2.27 -2.47 -9.67
C ILE A 98 -1.35 -3.39 -10.47
N TYR A 99 -0.39 -4.04 -9.83
CA TYR A 99 0.59 -4.92 -10.49
C TYR A 99 0.55 -6.34 -9.95
N ASP A 100 0.95 -6.58 -8.68
CA ASP A 100 1.10 -7.92 -8.12
C ASP A 100 -0.20 -8.72 -8.14
N PHE A 101 -1.28 -8.09 -7.69
CA PHE A 101 -2.59 -8.73 -7.64
C PHE A 101 -3.11 -9.02 -9.05
N ARG A 102 -2.95 -8.08 -9.97
CA ARG A 102 -3.33 -8.25 -11.37
C ARG A 102 -2.56 -9.39 -12.03
N LYS A 103 -1.25 -9.48 -11.77
CA LYS A 103 -0.41 -10.56 -12.29
C LYS A 103 -0.86 -11.94 -11.82
N ARG A 104 -1.39 -12.03 -10.59
CA ARG A 104 -1.84 -13.30 -9.99
C ARG A 104 -3.27 -13.68 -10.35
N PHE A 105 -4.17 -12.71 -10.48
CA PHE A 105 -5.60 -12.94 -10.56
C PHE A 105 -6.25 -12.39 -11.84
N GLY A 106 -5.53 -11.67 -12.69
CA GLY A 106 -6.01 -11.15 -13.96
C GLY A 106 -6.79 -9.83 -13.87
N TYR A 107 -7.00 -9.26 -12.68
CA TYR A 107 -7.69 -7.99 -12.47
C TYR A 107 -7.05 -7.18 -11.34
N ASN A 108 -7.30 -5.86 -11.33
CA ASN A 108 -6.74 -4.99 -10.30
C ASN A 108 -7.44 -5.16 -8.96
N MET A 109 -6.68 -5.07 -7.87
CA MET A 109 -7.24 -5.09 -6.52
C MET A 109 -7.97 -3.78 -6.17
N CYS A 110 -7.54 -2.67 -6.75
CA CYS A 110 -8.17 -1.37 -6.54
C CYS A 110 -9.49 -1.29 -7.30
N VAL A 111 -10.58 -0.97 -6.59
CA VAL A 111 -11.93 -0.81 -7.16
C VAL A 111 -12.32 0.66 -7.41
N GLY A 112 -11.38 1.60 -7.26
CA GLY A 112 -11.61 3.01 -7.55
C GLY A 112 -12.60 3.73 -6.62
N CYS A 113 -12.81 3.26 -5.40
CA CYS A 113 -13.83 3.81 -4.49
C CYS A 113 -13.50 5.19 -3.88
N GLY A 114 -12.27 5.70 -4.03
CA GLY A 114 -11.84 7.03 -3.54
C GLY A 114 -11.70 7.19 -2.02
N ARG A 115 -12.08 6.22 -1.19
CA ARG A 115 -12.06 6.35 0.27
C ARG A 115 -10.68 6.70 0.84
N CYS A 116 -9.61 6.17 0.25
CA CYS A 116 -8.25 6.46 0.70
C CYS A 116 -7.83 7.91 0.45
N ASP A 117 -8.34 8.55 -0.59
CA ASP A 117 -8.09 9.95 -0.90
C ASP A 117 -8.81 10.87 0.11
N THR A 118 -10.06 10.52 0.44
CA THR A 118 -10.88 11.30 1.38
C THR A 118 -10.31 11.32 2.80
N VAL A 119 -9.71 10.24 3.27
CA VAL A 119 -9.23 10.13 4.67
C VAL A 119 -7.78 10.51 4.87
N CYS A 120 -7.05 10.82 3.80
CA CYS A 120 -5.63 11.14 3.90
C CYS A 120 -5.42 12.52 4.51
N PRO A 121 -4.78 12.64 5.70
CA PRO A 121 -4.52 13.94 6.33
C PRO A 121 -3.50 14.78 5.57
N GLU A 122 -2.66 14.14 4.75
CA GLU A 122 -1.65 14.79 3.92
C GLU A 122 -2.14 15.01 2.48
N TYR A 123 -3.43 14.82 2.22
CA TYR A 123 -4.04 15.01 0.90
C TYR A 123 -3.31 14.25 -0.23
N ILE A 124 -2.78 13.07 0.07
CA ILE A 124 -2.17 12.20 -0.92
C ILE A 124 -3.27 11.47 -1.68
N SER A 125 -3.44 11.82 -2.96
CA SER A 125 -4.41 11.18 -3.84
C SER A 125 -3.86 9.88 -4.43
N PHE A 126 -4.54 8.77 -4.17
CA PHE A 126 -4.15 7.46 -4.71
C PHE A 126 -4.39 7.36 -6.22
N SER A 127 -5.43 8.00 -6.72
CA SER A 127 -5.69 8.12 -8.16
C SER A 127 -4.54 8.84 -8.88
N ASN A 128 -4.03 9.93 -8.31
CA ASN A 128 -2.87 10.63 -8.84
C ASN A 128 -1.59 9.78 -8.78
N ILE A 129 -1.41 8.97 -7.74
CA ILE A 129 -0.27 8.03 -7.68
C ILE A 129 -0.33 7.07 -8.87
N ILE A 130 -1.49 6.48 -9.14
CA ILE A 130 -1.66 5.55 -10.27
C ILE A 130 -1.35 6.25 -11.59
N ASN A 131 -1.87 7.45 -11.79
CA ASN A 131 -1.60 8.24 -13.01
C ASN A 131 -0.10 8.56 -13.17
N LYS A 132 0.60 8.90 -12.07
CA LYS A 132 2.05 9.09 -12.09
C LYS A 132 2.81 7.80 -12.46
N VAL A 133 2.38 6.66 -11.93
CA VAL A 133 2.96 5.36 -12.31
C VAL A 133 2.79 5.12 -13.81
N THR A 134 1.60 5.37 -14.34
CA THR A 134 1.29 5.19 -15.77
C THR A 134 2.17 6.09 -16.63
N ALA A 135 2.26 7.38 -16.29
CA ALA A 135 3.13 8.33 -17.01
C ALA A 135 4.60 7.88 -16.99
N LYS A 136 5.07 7.40 -15.84
CA LYS A 136 6.46 6.93 -15.73
C LYS A 136 6.71 5.62 -16.52
N VAL A 137 5.73 4.76 -16.62
CA VAL A 137 5.79 3.56 -17.48
C VAL A 137 5.90 3.96 -18.96
N GLU A 138 5.10 4.94 -19.40
CA GLU A 138 5.14 5.46 -20.77
C GLU A 138 6.49 6.12 -21.09
N GLU A 139 7.08 6.90 -20.16
CA GLU A 139 8.43 7.45 -20.32
C GLU A 139 9.46 6.35 -20.56
N VAL A 140 9.50 5.33 -19.71
CA VAL A 140 10.46 4.22 -19.81
C VAL A 140 10.27 3.41 -21.11
N GLN A 141 9.04 3.27 -21.60
CA GLN A 141 8.76 2.57 -22.87
C GLN A 141 9.20 3.39 -24.08
N ASN A 142 9.16 4.72 -24.01
CA ASN A 142 9.58 5.60 -25.09
C ASN A 142 11.12 5.78 -25.18
N GLU A 143 11.85 5.46 -24.10
CA GLU A 143 13.31 5.50 -24.03
C GLU A 143 13.98 4.22 -24.56
N ASN A 144 13.23 3.15 -24.82
CA ASN A 144 13.68 1.87 -25.38
C ASN A 144 13.25 1.69 -26.84
#